data_c7ab7f05fe6c2b829fdba8c87f1ef6a7
#
_entry.id   c7ab7f05fe6c2b829fdba8c87f1ef6a7
#
_cell.length_a   1.000
_cell.length_b   1.000
_cell.length_c   1.000
_cell.angle_alpha   90.00
_cell.angle_beta   90.00
_cell.angle_gamma   90.00
#
_symmetry.space_group_name_H-M   'P 1'
#
loop_
_entity.id
_entity.type
_entity.pdbx_description
1 polymer ?
#
loop_
_entity_poly.entity_id
_entity_poly.type
_entity_poly.pdbx_seq_one_letter_code
_entity_poly.pdbx_strand_id
1 'polypeptide(L)' 'GLDVGAIEYIHSQLVAERDKGKAILLVSLELDEVMNLSDRILVLYEGEIVGELDPKKTTVQELGLYMAGAKRTEKGGGDA' A
#
# COMPACT_ATOMS: atom_id res chain seq x y z
N GLY A 1 8.75 -19.14 7.54
CA GLY A 1 7.82 -18.25 6.92
C GLY A 1 6.43 -18.79 6.91
N LEU A 2 5.52 -17.98 6.40
CA LEU A 2 4.14 -18.40 6.27
C LEU A 2 3.98 -19.26 5.02
N ASP A 3 3.12 -20.25 5.11
CA ASP A 3 2.85 -21.05 3.95
C ASP A 3 1.91 -20.28 3.01
N VAL A 4 2.03 -20.56 1.71
CA VAL A 4 1.31 -19.81 0.69
C VAL A 4 -0.21 -19.93 0.86
N GLY A 5 -0.70 -21.11 1.24
CA GLY A 5 -2.13 -21.29 1.45
C GLY A 5 -2.67 -20.44 2.57
N ALA A 6 -1.90 -20.29 3.66
CA ALA A 6 -2.30 -19.43 4.77
C ALA A 6 -2.34 -17.97 4.35
N ILE A 7 -1.36 -17.53 3.54
CA ILE A 7 -1.33 -16.17 3.05
C ILE A 7 -2.56 -15.89 2.17
N GLU A 8 -2.86 -16.81 1.25
CA GLU A 8 -4.02 -16.64 0.38
C GLU A 8 -5.32 -16.61 1.16
N TYR A 9 -5.41 -17.43 2.20
CA TYR A 9 -6.60 -17.43 3.04
C TYR A 9 -6.77 -16.08 3.73
N ILE A 10 -5.70 -15.55 4.32
CA ILE A 10 -5.75 -14.26 4.99
C ILE A 10 -6.16 -13.16 4.01
N HIS A 11 -5.58 -13.16 2.82
CA HIS A 11 -5.90 -12.16 1.80
C HIS A 11 -7.37 -12.23 1.41
N SER A 12 -7.92 -13.45 1.25
CA SER A 12 -9.31 -13.59 0.88
C SER A 12 -10.24 -13.09 2.00
N GLN A 13 -9.85 -13.27 3.26
CA GLN A 13 -10.63 -12.76 4.38
C GLN A 13 -10.63 -11.23 4.42
N LEU A 14 -9.48 -10.62 4.13
CA LEU A 14 -9.39 -9.16 4.08
C LEU A 14 -10.30 -8.59 3.00
N VAL A 15 -10.28 -9.18 1.82
CA VAL A 15 -11.13 -8.73 0.73
C VAL A 15 -12.59 -8.92 1.07
N ALA A 16 -12.96 -10.04 1.69
CA ALA A 16 -14.33 -10.29 2.07
C ALA A 16 -14.84 -9.26 3.08
N GLU A 17 -14.00 -8.88 4.04
CA GLU A 17 -14.40 -7.88 5.03
C GLU A 17 -14.55 -6.50 4.40
N ARG A 18 -13.65 -6.16 3.47
CA ARG A 18 -13.77 -4.90 2.73
C ARG A 18 -15.08 -4.85 1.95
N ASP A 19 -15.43 -5.95 1.31
CA ASP A 19 -16.63 -6.01 0.49
C ASP A 19 -17.91 -5.88 1.33
N LYS A 20 -17.80 -6.10 2.64
CA LYS A 20 -18.92 -5.86 3.56
C LYS A 20 -19.02 -4.40 3.98
N GLY A 21 -18.19 -3.53 3.43
CA GLY A 21 -18.22 -2.12 3.73
C GLY A 21 -17.30 -1.69 4.87
N LYS A 22 -16.42 -2.56 5.30
CA LYS A 22 -15.49 -2.24 6.40
C LYS A 22 -14.27 -1.52 5.89
N ALA A 23 -13.72 -0.64 6.72
CA ALA A 23 -12.45 0.00 6.45
C ALA A 23 -11.34 -0.90 7.01
N ILE A 24 -10.31 -1.14 6.21
CA ILE A 24 -9.22 -2.02 6.59
C ILE A 24 -7.91 -1.28 6.45
N LEU A 25 -7.09 -1.30 7.50
CA LEU A 25 -5.74 -0.77 7.44
C LEU A 25 -4.77 -1.93 7.36
N LEU A 26 -4.03 -2.00 6.27
CA LEU A 26 -3.01 -3.03 6.07
C LEU A 26 -1.64 -2.38 6.17
N VAL A 27 -0.79 -2.91 7.04
CA VAL A 27 0.59 -2.45 7.16
C VAL A 27 1.50 -3.58 6.70
N SER A 28 2.27 -3.33 5.65
CA SER A 28 3.08 -4.37 5.05
C SER A 28 4.30 -3.79 4.36
N LEU A 29 5.37 -4.58 4.30
CA LEU A 29 6.56 -4.26 3.52
C LEU A 29 6.61 -5.06 2.23
N GLU A 30 5.60 -5.90 1.99
CA GLU A 30 5.54 -6.72 0.78
C GLU A 30 4.86 -5.93 -0.31
N LEU A 31 5.62 -5.55 -1.33
CA LEU A 31 5.10 -4.69 -2.40
C LEU A 31 3.93 -5.33 -3.15
N ASP A 32 4.04 -6.61 -3.44
CA ASP A 32 2.97 -7.31 -4.18
C ASP A 32 1.70 -7.35 -3.36
N GLU A 33 1.81 -7.61 -2.06
CA GLU A 33 0.65 -7.64 -1.19
C GLU A 33 -0.06 -6.29 -1.16
N VAL A 34 0.73 -5.22 -0.98
CA VAL A 34 0.19 -3.88 -0.93
C VAL A 34 -0.48 -3.51 -2.25
N MET A 35 0.17 -3.83 -3.37
CA MET A 35 -0.38 -3.49 -4.68
C MET A 35 -1.66 -4.27 -4.98
N ASN A 36 -1.73 -5.52 -4.55
CA ASN A 36 -2.87 -6.38 -4.90
C ASN A 36 -4.09 -6.16 -4.01
N LEU A 37 -3.89 -5.75 -2.78
CA LEU A 37 -4.99 -5.69 -1.81
C LEU A 37 -5.49 -4.28 -1.53
N SER A 38 -4.69 -3.27 -1.82
CA SER A 38 -5.02 -1.91 -1.38
C SER A 38 -5.84 -1.16 -2.41
N ASP A 39 -6.73 -0.32 -1.93
CA ASP A 39 -7.43 0.65 -2.77
C ASP A 39 -6.67 1.97 -2.78
N ARG A 40 -5.87 2.20 -1.75
CA ARG A 40 -5.10 3.42 -1.57
C ARG A 40 -3.87 3.08 -0.77
N ILE A 41 -2.73 3.58 -1.20
CA ILE A 41 -1.44 3.27 -0.57
C ILE A 41 -0.85 4.54 0.00
N LEU A 42 -0.48 4.49 1.28
CA LEU A 42 0.30 5.56 1.91
C LEU A 42 1.68 5.01 2.20
N VAL A 43 2.70 5.76 1.81
CA VAL A 43 4.08 5.34 2.05
C VAL A 43 4.67 6.19 3.15
N LEU A 44 5.20 5.51 4.17
CA LEU A 44 5.86 6.15 5.29
C LEU A 44 7.37 6.02 5.16
N TYR A 45 8.08 7.10 5.40
CA TYR A 45 9.54 7.09 5.39
C TYR A 45 10.03 8.06 6.45
N GLU A 46 10.82 7.56 7.38
CA GLU A 46 11.40 8.36 8.47
C GLU A 46 10.35 9.20 9.20
N GLY A 47 9.22 8.57 9.50
CA GLY A 47 8.19 9.21 10.31
C GLY A 47 7.25 10.13 9.55
N GLU A 48 7.38 10.20 8.24
CA GLU A 48 6.54 11.07 7.41
C GLU A 48 5.85 10.29 6.32
N ILE A 49 4.67 10.74 5.94
CA ILE A 49 3.99 10.20 4.77
C ILE A 49 4.59 10.89 3.55
N VAL A 50 5.38 10.15 2.78
CA VAL A 50 6.07 10.71 1.62
C VAL A 50 5.34 10.46 0.30
N GLY A 51 4.30 9.63 0.31
CA GLY A 51 3.54 9.37 -0.90
C GLY A 51 2.16 8.86 -0.61
N GLU A 52 1.25 9.20 -1.50
CA GLU A 52 -0.10 8.64 -1.52
C GLU A 52 -0.34 8.20 -2.95
N LEU A 53 -0.54 6.90 -3.16
CA LEU A 53 -0.56 6.31 -4.49
C LEU A 53 -1.84 5.51 -4.70
N ASP A 54 -2.28 5.49 -5.96
CA ASP A 54 -3.38 4.63 -6.39
C ASP A 54 -2.74 3.40 -7.03
N PRO A 55 -2.96 2.20 -6.49
CA PRO A 55 -2.32 1.00 -7.04
C PRO A 55 -2.68 0.74 -8.50
N LYS A 56 -3.78 1.31 -8.99
CA LYS A 56 -4.15 1.16 -10.39
C LYS A 56 -3.39 2.09 -11.30
N LYS A 57 -2.70 3.09 -10.75
CA LYS A 57 -2.01 4.11 -11.53
C LYS A 57 -0.52 4.15 -11.28
N THR A 58 -0.03 3.33 -10.36
CA THR A 58 1.39 3.29 -10.03
C THR A 58 1.97 1.92 -10.38
N THR A 59 3.27 1.79 -10.23
CA THR A 59 3.97 0.53 -10.48
C THR A 59 4.73 0.11 -9.24
N VAL A 60 5.14 -1.17 -9.21
CA VAL A 60 5.96 -1.68 -8.11
C VAL A 60 7.27 -0.89 -8.03
N GLN A 61 7.84 -0.55 -9.19
CA GLN A 61 9.08 0.21 -9.24
C GLN A 61 8.90 1.59 -8.61
N GLU A 62 7.82 2.27 -8.95
CA GLU A 62 7.55 3.59 -8.38
C GLU A 62 7.32 3.50 -6.88
N LEU A 63 6.53 2.53 -6.45
CA LEU A 63 6.29 2.31 -5.03
C LEU A 63 7.60 2.08 -4.29
N GLY A 64 8.50 1.29 -4.87
CA GLY A 64 9.81 1.04 -4.28
C GLY A 64 10.63 2.31 -4.10
N LEU A 65 10.55 3.24 -5.05
CA LEU A 65 11.26 4.51 -4.94
C LEU A 65 10.76 5.33 -3.75
N TYR A 66 9.44 5.39 -3.56
CA TYR A 66 8.88 6.07 -2.39
C TYR A 66 9.32 5.40 -1.09
N MET A 67 9.30 4.08 -1.05
CA MET A 67 9.66 3.33 0.16
C MET A 67 11.13 3.49 0.52
N ALA A 68 11.98 3.75 -0.47
CA ALA A 68 13.40 3.98 -0.25
C ALA A 68 13.73 5.44 0.05
N GLY A 69 12.71 6.32 0.06
CA GLY A 69 12.92 7.74 0.28
C GLY A 69 13.47 8.47 -0.92
N ALA A 70 13.52 7.81 -2.10
CA ALA A 70 14.09 8.40 -3.31
C ALA A 70 13.10 9.28 -4.05
N LYS A 71 11.82 9.24 -3.67
CA LYS A 71 10.78 9.99 -4.34
C LYS A 71 9.73 10.43 -3.33
N ARG A 72 9.13 11.59 -3.52
CA ARG A 72 8.02 12.08 -2.69
C ARG A 72 6.93 12.61 -3.59
N THR A 73 5.70 12.46 -3.13
CA THR A 73 4.58 13.09 -3.81
C THR A 73 4.65 14.59 -3.60
N GLU A 74 4.54 15.34 -4.68
CA GLU A 74 4.43 16.78 -4.62
C GLU A 74 3.07 17.10 -4.05
N LYS A 75 3.08 17.86 -2.97
CA LYS A 75 1.80 18.25 -2.46
C LYS A 75 1.38 19.47 -3.15
N GLY A 76 0.78 19.34 -4.17
CA GLY A 76 0.32 20.47 -4.82
C GLY A 76 0.56 21.69 -4.00
N GLY A 77 1.23 22.10 -4.20
CA GLY A 77 1.38 23.11 -3.56
C GLY A 77 1.10 23.01 -2.21
N GLY A 78 0.91 22.53 -2.15
CA GLY A 78 0.77 22.58 -1.17
C GLY A 78 1.11 22.87 -0.44
N ASP A 79 1.34 22.80 -0.63
CA ASP A 79 1.47 22.98 0.05
C ASP A 79 1.90 23.41 0.33
N ALA A 80 2.01 23.66 0.06
CA ALA A 80 2.28 24.13 0.35
C ALA A 80 2.13 24.43 0.57
#